data_70910ee70c95e618b722ecbcadb979f1
#
_entry.id   70910ee70c95e618b722ecbcadb979f1
#
_cell.length_a   1.000
_cell.length_b   1.000
_cell.length_c   1.000
_cell.angle_alpha   90.00
_cell.angle_beta   90.00
_cell.angle_gamma   90.00
#
_symmetry.space_group_name_H-M   'P 1'
#
loop_
_entity.id
_entity.type
_entity.pdbx_description
1 polymer ?
#
loop_
_entity_poly.entity_id
_entity_poly.type
_entity_poly.pdbx_seq_one_letter_code
_entity_poly.pdbx_strand_id
1 'polypeptide(L)'
;DVSELQREGGSALAVRFSVPLDPEQDFAAQLHLVDSKDGKVDGAWELADNLMELRLRHLEPQRKLVLTVDAGLRGVNGATLAKEHISQLETRDLQASIGFASRGSLLPTRLAEGLPVIALNVDQVNVEFFRIKPEALPAFLSQWGRGTSLDTWESRELLPMAELVYGGRFDLKPARNTRETLLLPI
;
A
#
# COMPACT_ATOMS: atom_id res chain seq x y z
N ASP A 1 -20.58 -1.35 -9.71
CA ASP A 1 -19.59 -2.35 -9.30
C ASP A 1 -18.90 -1.90 -8.00
N VAL A 2 -18.69 -2.86 -7.07
CA VAL A 2 -18.10 -2.61 -5.77
C VAL A 2 -16.86 -3.48 -5.64
N SER A 3 -15.71 -2.91 -5.26
CA SER A 3 -14.44 -3.63 -5.17
C SER A 3 -13.52 -3.05 -4.10
N GLU A 4 -12.64 -3.90 -3.57
CA GLU A 4 -11.53 -3.48 -2.72
C GLU A 4 -10.34 -3.03 -3.59
N LEU A 5 -9.78 -1.86 -3.27
CA LEU A 5 -8.54 -1.36 -3.83
C LEU A 5 -7.46 -1.40 -2.76
N GLN A 6 -6.38 -2.15 -3.03
CA GLN A 6 -5.19 -2.14 -2.17
C GLN A 6 -4.09 -1.29 -2.83
N ARG A 7 -3.52 -0.37 -2.06
CA ARG A 7 -2.39 0.47 -2.45
C ARG A 7 -1.36 0.50 -1.34
N GLU A 8 -0.18 1.04 -1.63
CA GLU A 8 0.80 1.37 -0.60
C GLU A 8 0.14 2.26 0.47
N GLY A 9 -0.03 1.73 1.65
CA GLY A 9 -0.63 2.46 2.77
C GLY A 9 -1.98 1.95 3.28
N GLY A 10 -2.65 1.03 2.58
CA GLY A 10 -3.89 0.44 3.11
C GLY A 10 -4.89 -0.02 2.06
N SER A 11 -6.07 -0.37 2.53
CA SER A 11 -7.20 -0.81 1.73
C SER A 11 -8.26 0.30 1.63
N ALA A 12 -8.94 0.38 0.50
CA ALA A 12 -10.05 1.28 0.26
C ALA A 12 -11.20 0.55 -0.45
N LEU A 13 -12.43 0.96 -0.18
CA LEU A 13 -13.59 0.56 -0.96
C LEU A 13 -13.72 1.47 -2.17
N ALA A 14 -13.92 0.91 -3.35
CA ALA A 14 -14.29 1.64 -4.54
C ALA A 14 -15.66 1.21 -5.02
N VAL A 15 -16.54 2.17 -5.21
CA VAL A 15 -17.88 1.99 -5.77
C VAL A 15 -17.92 2.69 -7.13
N ARG A 16 -18.07 1.91 -8.21
CA ARG A 16 -18.10 2.43 -9.58
C ARG A 16 -19.50 2.47 -10.13
N PHE A 17 -19.83 3.58 -10.75
CA PHE A 17 -21.11 3.87 -11.35
C PHE A 17 -20.99 3.92 -12.88
N SER A 18 -22.08 3.64 -13.57
CA SER A 18 -22.18 3.72 -15.03
C SER A 18 -22.46 5.12 -15.57
N VAL A 19 -22.81 6.04 -14.67
CA VAL A 19 -23.12 7.45 -14.97
C VAL A 19 -22.34 8.31 -14.00
N PRO A 20 -21.75 9.43 -14.46
CA PRO A 20 -21.11 10.39 -13.56
C PRO A 20 -22.10 10.93 -12.52
N LEU A 21 -21.65 10.99 -11.27
CA LEU A 21 -22.47 11.43 -10.14
C LEU A 21 -22.49 12.95 -10.02
N ASP A 22 -23.60 13.48 -9.55
CA ASP A 22 -23.73 14.88 -9.15
C ASP A 22 -22.85 15.13 -7.90
N PRO A 23 -21.81 16.01 -7.97
CA PRO A 23 -20.91 16.23 -6.85
C PRO A 23 -21.55 17.03 -5.69
N GLU A 24 -22.70 17.68 -5.90
CA GLU A 24 -23.33 18.54 -4.90
C GLU A 24 -24.27 17.77 -3.95
N GLN A 25 -24.25 16.43 -3.97
CA GLN A 25 -25.06 15.62 -3.05
C GLN A 25 -24.25 15.08 -1.86
N ASP A 26 -24.94 14.82 -0.76
CA ASP A 26 -24.33 14.22 0.42
C ASP A 26 -24.23 12.70 0.26
N PHE A 27 -23.05 12.22 -0.10
CA PHE A 27 -22.80 10.77 -0.27
C PHE A 27 -22.87 10.02 1.05
N ALA A 28 -22.49 10.62 2.17
CA ALA A 28 -22.51 9.96 3.47
C ALA A 28 -23.93 9.69 3.97
N ALA A 29 -24.89 10.51 3.53
CA ALA A 29 -26.30 10.29 3.83
C ALA A 29 -26.96 9.20 2.97
N GLN A 30 -26.33 8.78 1.86
CA GLN A 30 -26.90 7.86 0.88
C GLN A 30 -26.11 6.54 0.75
N LEU A 31 -24.89 6.47 1.26
CA LEU A 31 -24.08 5.27 1.25
C LEU A 31 -23.77 4.81 2.67
N HIS A 32 -24.27 3.66 3.03
CA HIS A 32 -24.13 3.09 4.36
C HIS A 32 -23.26 1.84 4.31
N LEU A 33 -22.13 1.88 5.00
CA LEU A 33 -21.23 0.74 5.12
C LEU A 33 -21.33 0.16 6.53
N VAL A 34 -21.55 -1.14 6.62
CA VAL A 34 -21.67 -1.87 7.88
C VAL A 34 -20.67 -3.01 7.89
N ASP A 35 -19.86 -3.07 8.94
CA ASP A 35 -19.02 -4.21 9.27
C ASP A 35 -19.82 -5.21 10.11
N SER A 36 -19.77 -6.48 9.77
CA SER A 36 -20.47 -7.55 10.50
C SER A 36 -19.98 -7.71 11.95
N LYS A 37 -18.77 -7.23 12.27
CA LYS A 37 -18.15 -7.34 13.58
C LYS A 37 -18.34 -6.06 14.43
N ASP A 38 -18.05 -4.91 13.84
CA ASP A 38 -17.94 -3.65 14.58
C ASP A 38 -19.09 -2.67 14.29
N GLY A 39 -20.03 -3.04 13.41
CA GLY A 39 -21.21 -2.24 13.10
C GLY A 39 -20.94 -1.17 12.03
N LYS A 40 -21.51 0.03 12.20
CA LYS A 40 -21.40 1.10 11.21
C LYS A 40 -19.95 1.52 11.01
N VAL A 41 -19.52 1.58 9.75
CA VAL A 41 -18.21 2.11 9.36
C VAL A 41 -18.38 3.57 8.97
N ASP A 42 -17.83 4.45 9.78
CA ASP A 42 -17.83 5.89 9.48
C ASP A 42 -16.59 6.26 8.66
N GLY A 43 -16.75 7.17 7.72
CA GLY A 43 -15.66 7.66 6.88
C GLY A 43 -16.14 8.66 5.84
N ALA A 44 -15.21 9.42 5.28
CA ALA A 44 -15.49 10.36 4.22
C ALA A 44 -15.47 9.65 2.85
N TRP A 45 -16.56 9.75 2.12
CA TRP A 45 -16.63 9.33 0.74
C TRP A 45 -15.96 10.36 -0.17
N GLU A 46 -14.98 9.95 -0.92
CA GLU A 46 -14.26 10.78 -1.87
C GLU A 46 -14.74 10.48 -3.30
N LEU A 47 -15.24 11.48 -3.99
CA LEU A 47 -15.57 11.37 -5.40
C LEU A 47 -14.31 11.56 -6.24
N ALA A 48 -14.02 10.63 -7.14
CA ALA A 48 -12.89 10.72 -8.06
C ALA A 48 -13.13 11.80 -9.12
N ASP A 49 -12.06 12.31 -9.75
CA ASP A 49 -12.11 13.39 -10.75
C ASP A 49 -12.99 13.06 -11.97
N ASN A 50 -13.14 11.78 -12.30
CA ASN A 50 -14.02 11.30 -13.37
C ASN A 50 -15.51 11.27 -12.99
N LEU A 51 -15.86 11.61 -11.76
CA LEU A 51 -17.19 11.59 -11.17
C LEU A 51 -17.90 10.21 -11.20
N MET A 52 -17.20 9.15 -11.55
CA MET A 52 -17.78 7.81 -11.72
C MET A 52 -17.36 6.82 -10.64
N GLU A 53 -16.55 7.23 -9.69
CA GLU A 53 -16.05 6.35 -8.63
C GLU A 53 -16.07 7.08 -7.28
N LEU A 54 -16.73 6.48 -6.30
CA LEU A 54 -16.65 6.89 -4.90
C LEU A 54 -15.69 5.99 -4.16
N ARG A 55 -14.85 6.55 -3.30
CA ARG A 55 -13.88 5.83 -2.49
C ARG A 55 -14.09 6.10 -1.01
N LEU A 56 -14.01 5.04 -0.22
CA LEU A 56 -13.87 5.12 1.23
C LEU A 56 -12.53 4.51 1.61
N ARG A 57 -11.65 5.33 2.21
CA ARG A 57 -10.28 4.90 2.58
C ARG A 57 -10.22 4.27 3.96
N HIS A 58 -9.09 3.64 4.25
CA HIS A 58 -8.74 3.10 5.56
C HIS A 58 -9.65 1.96 6.04
N LEU A 59 -10.04 1.07 5.12
CA LEU A 59 -10.70 -0.16 5.51
C LEU A 59 -9.75 -1.06 6.27
N GLU A 60 -10.25 -1.65 7.33
CA GLU A 60 -9.53 -2.70 8.04
C GLU A 60 -9.50 -4.00 7.21
N PRO A 61 -8.41 -4.75 7.27
CA PRO A 61 -8.29 -6.03 6.61
C PRO A 61 -9.14 -7.11 7.29
N GLN A 62 -9.49 -8.16 6.53
CA GLN A 62 -10.24 -9.33 7.01
C GLN A 62 -11.60 -8.98 7.63
N ARG A 63 -12.32 -8.04 7.02
CA ARG A 63 -13.67 -7.62 7.42
C ARG A 63 -14.70 -8.05 6.41
N LYS A 64 -15.87 -8.41 6.90
CA LYS A 64 -17.07 -8.66 6.09
C LYS A 64 -17.93 -7.43 6.13
N LEU A 65 -18.05 -6.77 5.00
CA LEU A 65 -18.70 -5.49 4.86
C LEU A 65 -19.96 -5.63 4.01
N VAL A 66 -20.99 -4.89 4.40
CA VAL A 66 -22.22 -4.72 3.64
C VAL A 66 -22.37 -3.27 3.29
N LEU A 67 -22.34 -2.95 2.00
CA LEU A 67 -22.61 -1.62 1.48
C LEU A 67 -24.05 -1.56 1.01
N THR A 68 -24.79 -0.58 1.51
CA THR A 68 -26.10 -0.18 1.02
C THR A 68 -25.99 1.18 0.33
N VAL A 69 -26.45 1.27 -0.89
CA VAL A 69 -26.59 2.53 -1.66
C VAL A 69 -28.08 2.80 -1.80
N ASP A 70 -28.54 3.89 -1.20
CA ASP A 70 -29.97 4.23 -1.19
C ASP A 70 -30.49 4.59 -2.58
N ALA A 71 -31.77 4.39 -2.79
CA ALA A 71 -32.47 4.94 -3.95
C ALA A 71 -32.39 6.48 -3.94
N GLY A 72 -32.41 7.08 -5.14
CA GLY A 72 -32.37 8.54 -5.27
C GLY A 72 -30.99 9.15 -5.45
N LEU A 73 -29.90 8.37 -5.38
CA LEU A 73 -28.55 8.85 -5.74
C LEU A 73 -28.57 9.44 -7.17
N ARG A 74 -28.07 10.67 -7.34
CA ARG A 74 -28.23 11.45 -8.56
C ARG A 74 -26.97 11.42 -9.44
N GLY A 75 -27.19 11.31 -10.74
CA GLY A 75 -26.19 11.54 -11.78
C GLY A 75 -26.26 12.96 -12.36
N VAL A 76 -25.16 13.46 -12.93
CA VAL A 76 -25.09 14.80 -13.58
C VAL A 76 -26.07 14.96 -14.73
N ASN A 77 -26.54 13.87 -15.35
CA ASN A 77 -27.53 13.87 -16.43
C ASN A 77 -29.00 13.90 -15.92
N GLY A 78 -29.21 14.04 -14.62
CA GLY A 78 -30.53 14.01 -13.98
C GLY A 78 -31.09 12.61 -13.75
N ALA A 79 -30.38 11.55 -14.12
CA ALA A 79 -30.78 10.18 -13.80
C ALA A 79 -30.64 9.96 -12.28
N THR A 80 -31.52 9.12 -11.72
CA THR A 80 -31.47 8.73 -10.32
C THR A 80 -31.42 7.21 -10.19
N LEU A 81 -30.75 6.73 -9.13
CA LEU A 81 -30.80 5.30 -8.78
C LEU A 81 -32.24 4.93 -8.39
N ALA A 82 -32.88 4.10 -9.19
CA ALA A 82 -34.31 3.79 -9.04
C ALA A 82 -34.64 2.94 -7.81
N LYS A 83 -33.68 2.13 -7.35
CA LYS A 83 -33.86 1.21 -6.21
C LYS A 83 -32.58 1.15 -5.40
N GLU A 84 -32.73 0.87 -4.13
CA GLU A 84 -31.63 0.51 -3.24
C GLU A 84 -30.76 -0.60 -3.84
N HIS A 85 -29.45 -0.49 -3.67
CA HIS A 85 -28.50 -1.52 -4.07
C HIS A 85 -27.66 -1.97 -2.89
N ILE A 86 -27.68 -3.28 -2.61
CA ILE A 86 -26.91 -3.88 -1.53
C ILE A 86 -25.80 -4.74 -2.11
N SER A 87 -24.59 -4.53 -1.63
CA SER A 87 -23.40 -5.32 -2.00
C SER A 87 -22.69 -5.83 -0.77
N GLN A 88 -22.22 -7.07 -0.84
CA GLN A 88 -21.36 -7.65 0.18
C GLN A 88 -19.94 -7.79 -0.36
N LEU A 89 -18.97 -7.51 0.48
CA LEU A 89 -17.56 -7.69 0.16
C LEU A 89 -16.80 -8.16 1.39
N GLU A 90 -15.67 -8.79 1.17
CA GLU A 90 -14.74 -9.19 2.21
C GLU A 90 -13.38 -8.56 1.89
N THR A 91 -12.83 -7.80 2.86
CA THR A 91 -11.50 -7.21 2.71
C THR A 91 -10.42 -8.27 2.96
N ARG A 92 -9.39 -8.25 2.14
CA ARG A 92 -8.27 -9.18 2.19
C ARG A 92 -7.19 -8.70 3.15
N ASP A 93 -6.19 -9.54 3.36
CA ASP A 93 -4.95 -9.11 4.02
C ASP A 93 -4.30 -7.96 3.23
N LEU A 94 -3.65 -7.08 3.95
CA LEU A 94 -2.86 -6.03 3.33
C LEU A 94 -1.72 -6.65 2.50
N GLN A 95 -1.41 -6.04 1.37
CA GLN A 95 -0.35 -6.50 0.49
C GLN A 95 1.00 -6.51 1.23
N ALA A 96 1.70 -7.64 1.15
CA ALA A 96 3.02 -7.79 1.75
C ALA A 96 3.99 -6.74 1.19
N SER A 97 4.74 -6.11 2.06
CA SER A 97 5.74 -5.11 1.68
C SER A 97 6.89 -5.06 2.68
N ILE A 98 8.07 -4.73 2.18
CA ILE A 98 9.26 -4.46 2.99
C ILE A 98 10.01 -3.28 2.40
N GLY A 99 10.62 -2.48 3.26
CA GLY A 99 11.45 -1.36 2.85
C GLY A 99 12.36 -0.91 3.98
N PHE A 100 13.35 -0.08 3.66
CA PHE A 100 14.21 0.52 4.68
C PHE A 100 13.43 1.55 5.50
N ALA A 101 13.65 1.57 6.83
CA ALA A 101 13.01 2.54 7.71
C ALA A 101 13.54 3.97 7.52
N SER A 102 14.71 4.13 6.91
CA SER A 102 15.29 5.44 6.59
C SER A 102 15.66 5.52 5.10
N ARG A 103 15.59 6.72 4.55
CA ARG A 103 15.99 7.03 3.17
C ARG A 103 17.42 7.60 3.08
N GLY A 104 18.18 7.55 4.17
CA GLY A 104 19.55 8.05 4.20
C GLY A 104 20.52 7.12 3.47
N SER A 105 21.48 7.67 2.74
CA SER A 105 22.57 6.94 2.08
C SER A 105 23.72 6.58 3.04
N LEU A 106 23.65 7.00 4.29
CA LEU A 106 24.66 6.73 5.32
C LEU A 106 24.03 5.97 6.48
N LEU A 107 24.59 4.82 6.81
CA LEU A 107 24.29 4.08 8.02
C LEU A 107 25.38 4.42 9.06
N PRO A 108 25.05 5.12 10.17
CA PRO A 108 26.05 5.42 11.19
C PRO A 108 26.58 4.13 11.83
N THR A 109 27.90 3.99 11.92
CA THR A 109 28.57 2.82 12.52
C THR A 109 28.14 2.51 13.97
N ARG A 110 27.56 3.50 14.65
CA ARG A 110 27.05 3.35 16.03
C ARG A 110 25.61 2.82 16.14
N LEU A 111 24.90 2.65 15.03
CA LEU A 111 23.63 1.91 14.98
C LEU A 111 23.89 0.40 14.84
N ALA A 112 24.87 -0.09 15.59
CA ALA A 112 25.43 -1.45 15.48
C ALA A 112 24.47 -2.59 15.89
N GLU A 113 23.21 -2.32 16.16
CA GLU A 113 22.24 -3.35 16.51
C GLU A 113 21.55 -3.98 15.29
N GLY A 114 21.72 -3.40 14.10
CA GLY A 114 21.15 -3.94 12.87
C GLY A 114 20.62 -2.89 11.90
N LEU A 115 20.21 -3.35 10.73
CA LEU A 115 19.61 -2.54 9.68
C LEU A 115 18.09 -2.40 9.92
N PRO A 116 17.55 -1.18 10.19
CA PRO A 116 16.14 -1.01 10.44
C PRO A 116 15.34 -1.11 9.13
N VAL A 117 14.35 -2.03 9.12
CA VAL A 117 13.41 -2.23 8.02
C VAL A 117 11.98 -2.10 8.53
N ILE A 118 11.08 -1.65 7.67
CA ILE A 118 9.64 -1.67 7.90
C ILE A 118 9.07 -2.86 7.13
N ALA A 119 8.48 -3.80 7.82
CA ALA A 119 7.85 -4.97 7.23
C ALA A 119 6.33 -4.99 7.47
N LEU A 120 5.58 -5.50 6.50
CA LEU A 120 4.15 -5.76 6.56
C LEU A 120 3.88 -7.09 5.88
N ASN A 121 3.34 -8.08 6.60
CA ASN A 121 3.00 -9.41 6.08
C ASN A 121 4.16 -10.10 5.31
N VAL A 122 5.40 -9.88 5.73
CA VAL A 122 6.61 -10.50 5.19
C VAL A 122 7.27 -11.32 6.30
N ASP A 123 7.20 -12.64 6.19
CA ASP A 123 7.74 -13.53 7.23
C ASP A 123 9.26 -13.70 7.15
N GLN A 124 9.81 -13.64 5.93
CA GLN A 124 11.23 -13.87 5.67
C GLN A 124 11.74 -12.93 4.58
N VAL A 125 13.01 -12.55 4.68
CA VAL A 125 13.71 -11.76 3.65
C VAL A 125 15.09 -12.35 3.37
N ASN A 126 15.49 -12.38 2.10
CA ASN A 126 16.87 -12.60 1.71
C ASN A 126 17.57 -11.24 1.60
N VAL A 127 18.72 -11.11 2.23
CA VAL A 127 19.53 -9.90 2.22
C VAL A 127 20.89 -10.20 1.66
N GLU A 128 21.35 -9.39 0.73
CA GLU A 128 22.67 -9.48 0.12
C GLU A 128 23.38 -8.13 0.27
N PHE A 129 24.62 -8.16 0.71
CA PHE A 129 25.48 -6.99 0.82
C PHE A 129 26.58 -7.08 -0.23
N PHE A 130 26.65 -6.06 -1.04
CA PHE A 130 27.68 -5.94 -2.08
C PHE A 130 28.67 -4.83 -1.71
N ARG A 131 29.96 -5.12 -1.83
CA ARG A 131 31.02 -4.13 -1.75
C ARG A 131 31.33 -3.64 -3.15
N ILE A 132 31.24 -2.34 -3.35
CA ILE A 132 31.65 -1.72 -4.61
C ILE A 132 33.19 -1.80 -4.72
N LYS A 133 33.68 -2.30 -5.85
CA LYS A 133 35.10 -2.38 -6.14
C LYS A 133 35.70 -0.97 -6.18
N PRO A 134 36.90 -0.73 -5.59
CA PRO A 134 37.50 0.61 -5.54
C PRO A 134 37.60 1.30 -6.90
N GLU A 135 37.97 0.56 -7.94
CA GLU A 135 38.09 1.04 -9.32
C GLU A 135 36.75 1.40 -9.96
N ALA A 136 35.66 0.80 -9.51
CA ALA A 136 34.31 1.05 -10.01
C ALA A 136 33.59 2.19 -9.25
N LEU A 137 34.14 2.64 -8.12
CA LEU A 137 33.50 3.64 -7.25
C LEU A 137 33.13 4.94 -7.96
N PRO A 138 33.97 5.56 -8.82
CA PRO A 138 33.61 6.76 -9.55
C PRO A 138 32.42 6.56 -10.48
N ALA A 139 32.38 5.43 -11.20
CA ALA A 139 31.27 5.10 -12.09
C ALA A 139 29.98 4.85 -11.31
N PHE A 140 30.06 4.10 -10.22
CA PHE A 140 28.93 3.86 -9.32
C PHE A 140 28.34 5.16 -8.78
N LEU A 141 29.16 6.06 -8.25
CA LEU A 141 28.70 7.34 -7.69
C LEU A 141 28.09 8.25 -8.74
N SER A 142 28.61 8.25 -9.97
CA SER A 142 28.04 9.06 -11.05
C SER A 142 26.68 8.55 -11.51
N GLN A 143 26.48 7.25 -11.51
CA GLN A 143 25.25 6.61 -12.01
C GLN A 143 24.18 6.48 -10.92
N TRP A 144 24.55 6.08 -9.71
CA TRP A 144 23.61 5.78 -8.62
C TRP A 144 23.82 6.57 -7.32
N GLY A 145 24.84 7.42 -7.25
CA GLY A 145 25.17 8.13 -6.00
C GLY A 145 24.07 9.06 -5.45
N ARG A 146 23.02 9.31 -6.22
CA ARG A 146 21.83 10.09 -5.82
C ARG A 146 20.58 9.24 -5.60
N GLY A 147 20.62 7.96 -5.96
CA GLY A 147 19.53 7.01 -5.78
C GLY A 147 19.51 6.42 -4.39
N THR A 148 18.32 6.10 -3.88
CA THR A 148 18.13 5.40 -2.60
C THR A 148 17.61 3.98 -2.78
N SER A 149 17.27 3.57 -3.99
CA SER A 149 16.87 2.21 -4.33
C SER A 149 17.25 1.90 -5.78
N LEU A 150 17.55 0.65 -6.04
CA LEU A 150 17.82 0.11 -7.36
C LEU A 150 16.66 -0.81 -7.75
N ASP A 151 16.24 -0.75 -9.00
CA ASP A 151 15.32 -1.75 -9.53
C ASP A 151 16.04 -3.07 -9.89
N THR A 152 15.28 -4.04 -10.37
CA THR A 152 15.84 -5.36 -10.71
C THR A 152 16.84 -5.28 -11.88
N TRP A 153 16.66 -4.33 -12.79
CA TRP A 153 17.57 -4.13 -13.92
C TRP A 153 18.87 -3.46 -13.48
N GLU A 154 18.76 -2.36 -12.76
CA GLU A 154 19.90 -1.64 -12.18
C GLU A 154 20.74 -2.53 -11.28
N SER A 155 20.11 -3.40 -10.49
CA SER A 155 20.79 -4.38 -9.65
C SER A 155 21.68 -5.33 -10.47
N ARG A 156 21.27 -5.72 -11.69
CA ARG A 156 22.10 -6.56 -12.58
C ARG A 156 23.29 -5.80 -13.14
N GLU A 157 23.14 -4.53 -13.45
CA GLU A 157 24.26 -3.69 -13.90
C GLU A 157 25.30 -3.44 -12.81
N LEU A 158 24.88 -3.55 -11.55
CA LEU A 158 25.79 -3.43 -10.40
C LEU A 158 26.76 -4.61 -10.27
N LEU A 159 26.35 -5.82 -10.64
CA LEU A 159 27.13 -7.05 -10.42
C LEU A 159 28.58 -7.00 -10.95
N PRO A 160 28.88 -6.45 -12.14
CA PRO A 160 30.26 -6.33 -12.60
C PRO A 160 31.12 -5.37 -11.76
N MET A 161 30.51 -4.39 -11.11
CA MET A 161 31.14 -3.34 -10.32
C MET A 161 31.26 -3.70 -8.83
N ALA A 162 30.66 -4.80 -8.41
CA ALA A 162 30.52 -5.14 -7.02
C ALA A 162 30.95 -6.59 -6.72
N GLU A 163 31.19 -6.85 -5.47
CA GLU A 163 31.52 -8.17 -4.91
C GLU A 163 30.52 -8.50 -3.81
N LEU A 164 29.88 -9.66 -3.88
CA LEU A 164 29.01 -10.14 -2.80
C LEU A 164 29.88 -10.46 -1.58
N VAL A 165 29.67 -9.72 -0.49
CA VAL A 165 30.44 -9.91 0.76
C VAL A 165 29.65 -10.62 1.84
N TYR A 166 28.33 -10.62 1.74
CA TYR A 166 27.45 -11.31 2.67
C TYR A 166 26.10 -11.61 2.01
N GLY A 167 25.55 -12.76 2.29
CA GLY A 167 24.20 -13.15 1.93
C GLY A 167 23.57 -13.95 3.06
N GLY A 168 22.34 -13.62 3.42
CA GLY A 168 21.64 -14.31 4.49
C GLY A 168 20.12 -14.24 4.35
N ARG A 169 19.45 -15.18 5.02
CA ARG A 169 17.99 -15.19 5.15
C ARG A 169 17.64 -14.88 6.58
N PHE A 170 16.69 -13.95 6.76
CA PHE A 170 16.25 -13.51 8.07
C PHE A 170 14.75 -13.72 8.22
N ASP A 171 14.35 -14.23 9.39
CA ASP A 171 12.95 -14.29 9.81
C ASP A 171 12.56 -12.95 10.41
N LEU A 172 11.43 -12.40 9.93
CA LEU A 172 10.89 -11.10 10.39
C LEU A 172 9.68 -11.29 11.30
N LYS A 173 8.72 -12.09 10.87
CA LYS A 173 7.47 -12.44 11.59
C LYS A 173 6.73 -11.24 12.19
N PRO A 174 6.44 -10.18 11.43
CA PRO A 174 5.62 -9.08 11.91
C PRO A 174 4.21 -9.59 12.26
N ALA A 175 3.51 -8.90 13.14
CA ALA A 175 2.11 -9.18 13.38
C ALA A 175 1.30 -8.97 12.08
N ARG A 176 0.34 -9.87 11.83
CA ARG A 176 -0.45 -9.86 10.60
C ARG A 176 -1.16 -8.52 10.41
N ASN A 177 -1.08 -7.98 9.20
CA ASN A 177 -1.66 -6.70 8.81
C ASN A 177 -1.16 -5.49 9.62
N THR A 178 -0.01 -5.63 10.28
CA THR A 178 0.61 -4.55 11.05
C THR A 178 1.95 -4.18 10.44
N ARG A 179 2.20 -2.88 10.28
CA ARG A 179 3.52 -2.38 9.91
C ARG A 179 4.40 -2.33 11.13
N GLU A 180 5.48 -3.06 11.10
CA GLU A 180 6.46 -3.09 12.19
C GLU A 180 7.84 -2.67 11.70
N THR A 181 8.53 -1.90 12.54
CA THR A 181 9.95 -1.62 12.34
C THR A 181 10.75 -2.70 13.05
N LEU A 182 11.51 -3.45 12.27
CA LEU A 182 12.33 -4.57 12.72
C LEU A 182 13.81 -4.28 12.42
N LEU A 183 14.71 -4.88 13.20
CA LEU A 183 16.14 -4.78 12.98
C LEU A 183 16.65 -6.07 12.33
N LEU A 184 17.26 -5.95 11.17
CA LEU A 184 18.01 -7.05 10.55
C LEU A 184 19.40 -7.08 11.20
N PRO A 185 19.77 -8.17 11.88
CA PRO A 185 21.12 -8.29 12.46
C PRO A 185 22.14 -8.40 11.32
N ILE A 186 23.11 -7.51 11.28
CA ILE A 186 24.18 -7.42 10.27
C ILE A 186 25.56 -7.35 10.94
#